data_a9ee64e0841f93e9ab305d111fd7fa70
#
_entry.id   a9ee64e0841f93e9ab305d111fd7fa70
#
_cell.length_a   1.000
_cell.length_b   1.000
_cell.length_c   1.000
_cell.angle_alpha   90.00
_cell.angle_beta   90.00
_cell.angle_gamma   90.00
#
_symmetry.space_group_name_H-M   'P 1'
#
loop_
_entity.id
_entity.type
_entity.pdbx_description
1 polymer ?
#
loop_
_entity_poly.entity_id
_entity_poly.type
_entity_poly.pdbx_seq_one_letter_code
_entity_poly.pdbx_strand_id
1 'polypeptide(L)'
;MIKTLKETVVFNNINEETIKNILEKTRYEIRNYSPNESIAFRGDEVKGLYIILKGTLITEMLTEEGNVVKIEELVPSDVIASAFIFGKKNSFPVDLSVKDEAEILFVERKEFLKLLFSEEKILENFLSEISNKTQLLTNKIWNSFNNKTIKKKFCNYVKKNQKNNLFSIENLGALAEFFGVERPSLSRVLSELVKDEKLEKTVILILS
;
A
#
# COMPACT_ATOMS: atom_id res chain seq x y z
N MET A 1 -6.65 20.85 0.92
CA MET A 1 -5.21 20.64 0.59
C MET A 1 -4.34 20.50 1.83
N ILE A 2 -4.05 21.56 2.62
CA ILE A 2 -3.11 21.49 3.77
C ILE A 2 -3.50 20.39 4.78
N LYS A 3 -4.79 20.28 5.12
CA LYS A 3 -5.29 19.25 6.02
C LYS A 3 -4.97 17.83 5.49
N THR A 4 -5.23 17.58 4.22
CA THR A 4 -4.92 16.29 3.59
C THR A 4 -3.42 16.03 3.55
N LEU A 5 -2.59 17.05 3.22
CA LEU A 5 -1.13 16.91 3.23
C LEU A 5 -0.58 16.55 4.60
N LYS A 6 -1.13 17.12 5.68
CA LYS A 6 -0.73 16.80 7.05
C LYS A 6 -0.99 15.33 7.43
N GLU A 7 -1.98 14.69 6.79
CA GLU A 7 -2.31 13.28 6.97
C GLU A 7 -1.39 12.36 6.15
N THR A 8 -0.63 12.89 5.18
CA THR A 8 0.30 12.09 4.39
C THR A 8 1.52 11.67 5.20
N VAL A 9 2.08 10.54 4.84
CA VAL A 9 3.30 10.07 5.48
C VAL A 9 4.45 11.08 5.35
N VAL A 10 4.55 11.79 4.23
CA VAL A 10 5.63 12.76 3.95
C VAL A 10 5.60 13.95 4.91
N PHE A 11 4.41 14.46 5.23
CA PHE A 11 4.22 15.62 6.10
C PHE A 11 3.77 15.26 7.52
N ASN A 12 3.87 14.00 7.90
CA ASN A 12 3.48 13.53 9.23
C ASN A 12 4.27 14.26 10.33
N ASN A 13 3.57 14.68 11.39
CA ASN A 13 4.13 15.44 12.51
C ASN A 13 4.77 16.78 12.14
N ILE A 14 4.40 17.38 11.01
CA ILE A 14 4.76 18.75 10.62
C ILE A 14 3.56 19.66 10.83
N ASN A 15 3.76 20.83 11.43
CA ASN A 15 2.68 21.78 11.64
C ASN A 15 2.25 22.44 10.33
N GLU A 16 1.00 22.93 10.30
CA GLU A 16 0.40 23.50 9.08
C GLU A 16 1.11 24.75 8.55
N GLU A 17 1.66 25.57 9.43
CA GLU A 17 2.38 26.78 9.05
C GLU A 17 3.68 26.41 8.33
N THR A 18 4.42 25.44 8.84
CA THR A 18 5.62 24.93 8.19
C THR A 18 5.29 24.31 6.83
N ILE A 19 4.20 23.53 6.71
CA ILE A 19 3.78 22.98 5.42
C ILE A 19 3.47 24.11 4.41
N LYS A 20 2.76 25.16 4.83
CA LYS A 20 2.46 26.32 3.98
C LYS A 20 3.75 26.99 3.52
N ASN A 21 4.66 27.30 4.43
CA ASN A 21 5.94 27.95 4.12
C ASN A 21 6.81 27.13 3.15
N ILE A 22 6.76 25.81 3.25
CA ILE A 22 7.46 24.90 2.34
C ILE A 22 6.82 24.94 0.96
N LEU A 23 5.50 24.84 0.89
CA LEU A 23 4.77 24.86 -0.39
C LEU A 23 4.93 26.18 -1.14
N GLU A 24 4.98 27.33 -0.45
CA GLU A 24 5.25 28.62 -1.06
C GLU A 24 6.60 28.69 -1.78
N LYS A 25 7.57 27.90 -1.31
CA LYS A 25 8.92 27.81 -1.87
C LYS A 25 9.11 26.63 -2.83
N THR A 26 8.12 25.76 -2.93
CA THR A 26 8.18 24.55 -3.75
C THR A 26 7.34 24.72 -5.00
N ARG A 27 7.90 24.43 -6.17
CA ARG A 27 7.14 24.40 -7.41
C ARG A 27 6.35 23.09 -7.47
N TYR A 28 5.02 23.19 -7.49
CA TYR A 28 4.12 22.05 -7.60
C TYR A 28 2.97 22.34 -8.57
N GLU A 29 2.26 21.32 -8.96
CA GLU A 29 1.06 21.38 -9.80
C GLU A 29 -0.08 20.65 -9.09
N ILE A 30 -1.30 21.18 -9.22
CA ILE A 30 -2.52 20.45 -8.90
C ILE A 30 -3.10 19.92 -10.20
N ARG A 31 -3.17 18.64 -10.36
CA ARG A 31 -3.71 17.95 -11.53
C ARG A 31 -5.08 17.40 -11.21
N ASN A 32 -6.05 17.71 -12.07
CA ASN A 32 -7.42 17.24 -11.95
C ASN A 32 -7.67 16.16 -12.99
N TYR A 33 -8.37 15.13 -12.59
CA TYR A 33 -8.67 13.97 -13.43
C TYR A 33 -10.15 13.60 -13.32
N SER A 34 -10.73 13.21 -14.45
CA SER A 34 -12.10 12.71 -14.55
C SER A 34 -12.19 11.22 -14.22
N PRO A 35 -13.37 10.70 -13.84
CA PRO A 35 -13.58 9.28 -13.66
C PRO A 35 -13.17 8.46 -14.90
N ASN A 36 -12.53 7.32 -14.66
CA ASN A 36 -11.97 6.41 -15.68
C ASN A 36 -10.79 6.98 -16.50
N GLU A 37 -10.28 8.16 -16.16
CA GLU A 37 -9.07 8.71 -16.79
C GLU A 37 -7.83 7.93 -16.31
N SER A 38 -6.93 7.61 -17.25
CA SER A 38 -5.65 6.97 -16.93
C SER A 38 -4.63 8.02 -16.52
N ILE A 39 -3.99 7.81 -15.36
CA ILE A 39 -2.92 8.68 -14.85
C ILE A 39 -1.57 8.23 -15.34
N ALA A 40 -1.33 6.91 -15.35
CA ALA A 40 -0.10 6.29 -15.83
C ALA A 40 -0.34 4.84 -16.21
N PHE A 41 0.47 4.33 -17.14
CA PHE A 41 0.52 2.93 -17.49
C PHE A 41 1.77 2.27 -16.90
N ARG A 42 1.70 0.96 -16.72
CA ARG A 42 2.86 0.15 -16.33
C ARG A 42 4.04 0.40 -17.28
N GLY A 43 5.16 0.79 -16.71
CA GLY A 43 6.37 1.11 -17.47
C GLY A 43 6.59 2.60 -17.72
N ASP A 44 5.56 3.43 -17.57
CA ASP A 44 5.71 4.88 -17.65
C ASP A 44 6.66 5.39 -16.57
N GLU A 45 7.41 6.47 -16.89
CA GLU A 45 8.35 7.07 -15.96
C GLU A 45 7.65 7.73 -14.77
N VAL A 46 8.12 7.46 -13.55
CA VAL A 46 7.72 8.17 -12.33
C VAL A 46 8.48 9.50 -12.25
N LYS A 47 7.87 10.57 -12.76
CA LYS A 47 8.50 11.90 -12.93
C LYS A 47 8.66 12.68 -11.63
N GLY A 48 8.02 12.27 -10.54
CA GLY A 48 8.07 12.99 -9.28
C GLY A 48 7.22 12.38 -8.19
N LEU A 49 6.92 13.19 -7.18
CA LEU A 49 6.02 12.84 -6.08
C LEU A 49 4.58 13.12 -6.53
N TYR A 50 3.69 12.18 -6.27
CA TYR A 50 2.25 12.30 -6.47
C TYR A 50 1.55 12.04 -5.14
N ILE A 51 0.70 12.97 -4.70
CA ILE A 51 -0.10 12.85 -3.47
C ILE A 51 -1.57 13.04 -3.83
N ILE A 52 -2.40 12.11 -3.42
CA ILE A 52 -3.84 12.20 -3.63
C ILE A 52 -4.44 13.22 -2.65
N LEU A 53 -5.03 14.28 -3.15
CA LEU A 53 -5.72 15.29 -2.35
C LEU A 53 -7.22 14.99 -2.21
N LYS A 54 -7.83 14.42 -3.27
CA LYS A 54 -9.25 14.09 -3.37
C LYS A 54 -9.45 12.93 -4.34
N GLY A 55 -10.53 12.18 -4.15
CA GLY A 55 -10.94 11.08 -5.01
C GLY A 55 -10.28 9.74 -4.68
N THR A 56 -10.60 8.74 -5.46
CA THR A 56 -10.11 7.36 -5.30
C THR A 56 -9.45 6.92 -6.61
N LEU A 57 -8.29 6.31 -6.50
CA LEU A 57 -7.58 5.73 -7.64
C LEU A 57 -7.60 4.21 -7.53
N ILE A 58 -7.49 3.55 -8.67
CA ILE A 58 -7.38 2.09 -8.78
C ILE A 58 -6.05 1.76 -9.42
N THR A 59 -5.33 0.82 -8.82
CA THR A 59 -4.15 0.21 -9.44
C THR A 59 -4.51 -1.17 -9.98
N GLU A 60 -4.10 -1.43 -11.22
CA GLU A 60 -4.44 -2.65 -11.94
C GLU A 60 -3.21 -3.24 -12.63
N MET A 61 -3.25 -4.54 -12.87
CA MET A 61 -2.22 -5.24 -13.62
C MET A 61 -2.86 -6.22 -14.59
N LEU A 62 -2.40 -6.18 -15.83
CA LEU A 62 -2.74 -7.17 -16.84
C LEU A 62 -1.89 -8.43 -16.60
N THR A 63 -2.53 -9.59 -16.43
CA THR A 63 -1.85 -10.88 -16.32
C THR A 63 -1.41 -11.40 -17.70
N GLU A 64 -0.56 -12.42 -17.71
CA GLU A 64 -0.12 -13.07 -18.96
C GLU A 64 -1.28 -13.70 -19.73
N GLU A 65 -2.34 -14.14 -19.02
CA GLU A 65 -3.57 -14.68 -19.60
C GLU A 65 -4.52 -13.60 -20.13
N GLY A 66 -4.17 -12.31 -20.02
CA GLY A 66 -4.99 -11.18 -20.49
C GLY A 66 -6.09 -10.74 -19.51
N ASN A 67 -6.08 -11.23 -18.28
CA ASN A 67 -7.04 -10.79 -17.26
C ASN A 67 -6.54 -9.52 -16.56
N VAL A 68 -7.45 -8.57 -16.33
CA VAL A 68 -7.17 -7.39 -15.50
C VAL A 68 -7.41 -7.76 -14.03
N VAL A 69 -6.38 -7.58 -13.21
CA VAL A 69 -6.44 -7.82 -11.77
C VAL A 69 -6.26 -6.49 -11.04
N LYS A 70 -7.27 -6.11 -10.27
CA LYS A 70 -7.18 -4.98 -9.36
C LYS A 70 -6.22 -5.31 -8.21
N ILE A 71 -5.25 -4.44 -7.98
CA ILE A 71 -4.22 -4.61 -6.95
C ILE A 71 -4.64 -3.92 -5.65
N GLU A 72 -4.96 -2.61 -5.71
CA GLU A 72 -5.37 -1.84 -4.54
C GLU A 72 -6.19 -0.61 -4.95
N GLU A 73 -6.90 -0.03 -3.99
CA GLU A 73 -7.46 1.32 -4.08
C GLU A 73 -6.59 2.26 -3.27
N LEU A 74 -6.29 3.43 -3.87
CA LEU A 74 -5.56 4.51 -3.23
C LEU A 74 -6.53 5.65 -2.93
N VAL A 75 -6.40 6.24 -1.75
CA VAL A 75 -7.33 7.24 -1.21
C VAL A 75 -6.61 8.55 -0.85
N PRO A 76 -7.32 9.64 -0.51
CA PRO A 76 -6.68 10.88 -0.09
C PRO A 76 -5.65 10.66 1.01
N SER A 77 -4.54 11.38 0.93
CA SER A 77 -3.30 11.28 1.69
C SER A 77 -2.32 10.17 1.25
N ASP A 78 -2.70 9.24 0.39
CA ASP A 78 -1.76 8.27 -0.14
C ASP A 78 -0.72 8.92 -1.05
N VAL A 79 0.51 8.36 -0.99
CA VAL A 79 1.64 8.75 -1.84
C VAL A 79 1.88 7.66 -2.89
N ILE A 80 1.69 8.05 -4.16
CA ILE A 80 1.78 7.15 -5.29
C ILE A 80 3.23 6.90 -5.66
N ALA A 81 3.58 5.63 -5.89
CA ALA A 81 4.87 5.18 -6.44
C ALA A 81 6.12 5.73 -5.73
N SER A 82 6.02 6.09 -4.43
CA SER A 82 7.11 6.69 -3.64
C SER A 82 8.44 5.93 -3.74
N ALA A 83 8.41 4.60 -3.76
CA ALA A 83 9.59 3.73 -3.84
C ALA A 83 10.30 3.77 -5.21
N PHE A 84 9.67 4.34 -6.25
CA PHE A 84 10.20 4.33 -7.62
C PHE A 84 10.81 5.67 -8.03
N ILE A 85 10.56 6.77 -7.30
CA ILE A 85 11.00 8.13 -7.67
C ILE A 85 12.51 8.23 -7.86
N PHE A 86 13.29 7.63 -6.95
CA PHE A 86 14.76 7.70 -6.95
C PHE A 86 15.42 6.37 -7.33
N GLY A 87 14.63 5.35 -7.64
CA GLY A 87 15.14 4.05 -8.03
C GLY A 87 15.84 4.06 -9.41
N LYS A 88 16.76 3.11 -9.64
CA LYS A 88 17.41 2.93 -10.95
C LYS A 88 16.37 2.64 -12.04
N LYS A 89 15.31 1.90 -11.72
CA LYS A 89 14.16 1.64 -12.58
C LYS A 89 12.98 2.47 -12.05
N ASN A 90 12.91 3.72 -12.48
CA ASN A 90 11.91 4.69 -12.04
C ASN A 90 10.62 4.64 -12.88
N SER A 91 9.99 3.49 -12.93
CA SER A 91 8.76 3.30 -13.70
C SER A 91 7.61 2.79 -12.85
N PHE A 92 6.38 3.15 -13.21
CA PHE A 92 5.18 2.64 -12.58
C PHE A 92 5.12 1.11 -12.72
N PRO A 93 4.91 0.37 -11.62
CA PRO A 93 4.87 -1.10 -11.65
C PRO A 93 3.54 -1.65 -12.15
N VAL A 94 2.48 -0.84 -12.15
CA VAL A 94 1.09 -1.18 -12.46
C VAL A 94 0.42 -0.02 -13.19
N ASP A 95 -0.72 -0.27 -13.84
CA ASP A 95 -1.56 0.76 -14.40
C ASP A 95 -2.29 1.51 -13.27
N LEU A 96 -2.52 2.80 -13.45
CA LEU A 96 -3.15 3.70 -12.50
C LEU A 96 -4.25 4.49 -13.18
N SER A 97 -5.48 4.33 -12.71
CA SER A 97 -6.68 4.99 -13.22
C SER A 97 -7.50 5.64 -12.11
N VAL A 98 -8.37 6.55 -12.48
CA VAL A 98 -9.26 7.27 -11.57
C VAL A 98 -10.59 6.54 -11.46
N LYS A 99 -11.01 6.21 -10.24
CA LYS A 99 -12.33 5.65 -9.96
C LYS A 99 -13.41 6.75 -9.90
N ASP A 100 -13.11 7.77 -9.11
CA ASP A 100 -13.95 8.95 -8.92
C ASP A 100 -13.15 10.18 -9.34
N GLU A 101 -13.81 11.34 -9.49
CA GLU A 101 -13.10 12.61 -9.75
C GLU A 101 -11.95 12.80 -8.74
N ALA A 102 -10.74 13.06 -9.23
CA ALA A 102 -9.56 13.13 -8.39
C ALA A 102 -8.74 14.40 -8.58
N GLU A 103 -8.17 14.88 -7.46
CA GLU A 103 -7.17 15.94 -7.42
C GLU A 103 -5.86 15.36 -6.89
N ILE A 104 -4.76 15.57 -7.62
CA ILE A 104 -3.43 15.07 -7.27
C ILE A 104 -2.45 16.23 -7.20
N LEU A 105 -1.76 16.38 -6.08
CA LEU A 105 -0.60 17.25 -5.99
C LEU A 105 0.60 16.53 -6.62
N PHE A 106 1.23 17.17 -7.59
CA PHE A 106 2.43 16.69 -8.24
C PHE A 106 3.61 17.62 -7.97
N VAL A 107 4.72 17.04 -7.54
CA VAL A 107 6.01 17.76 -7.37
C VAL A 107 7.05 17.04 -8.22
N GLU A 108 7.64 17.76 -9.20
CA GLU A 108 8.69 17.19 -10.05
C GLU A 108 9.86 16.66 -9.19
N ARG A 109 10.51 15.57 -9.63
CA ARG A 109 11.60 14.90 -8.90
C ARG A 109 12.68 15.84 -8.38
N LYS A 110 13.09 16.84 -9.17
CA LYS A 110 14.12 17.81 -8.76
C LYS A 110 13.62 18.73 -7.65
N GLU A 111 12.38 19.19 -7.74
CA GLU A 111 11.75 20.04 -6.72
C GLU A 111 11.47 19.21 -5.45
N PHE A 112 11.04 17.96 -5.60
CA PHE A 112 10.87 17.07 -4.46
C PHE A 112 12.19 16.81 -3.72
N LEU A 113 13.29 16.66 -4.45
CA LEU A 113 14.61 16.54 -3.81
C LEU A 113 14.97 17.79 -2.98
N LYS A 114 14.69 19.01 -3.50
CA LYS A 114 14.89 20.25 -2.72
C LYS A 114 13.97 20.28 -1.50
N LEU A 115 12.74 19.84 -1.64
CA LEU A 115 11.77 19.74 -0.55
C LEU A 115 12.27 18.82 0.56
N LEU A 116 12.82 17.65 0.22
CA LEU A 116 13.42 16.73 1.18
C LEU A 116 14.56 17.35 1.99
N PHE A 117 15.34 18.26 1.40
CA PHE A 117 16.42 18.96 2.09
C PHE A 117 15.98 20.24 2.82
N SER A 118 14.76 20.70 2.63
CA SER A 118 14.27 21.93 3.24
C SER A 118 13.86 21.75 4.70
N GLU A 119 13.50 20.53 5.09
CA GLU A 119 13.01 20.18 6.43
C GLU A 119 13.44 18.75 6.76
N GLU A 120 14.26 18.59 7.81
CA GLU A 120 14.79 17.28 8.23
C GLU A 120 13.67 16.25 8.47
N LYS A 121 12.56 16.70 9.04
CA LYS A 121 11.42 15.83 9.34
C LYS A 121 10.78 15.24 8.08
N ILE A 122 10.75 15.97 6.98
CA ILE A 122 10.24 15.46 5.68
C ILE A 122 11.18 14.36 5.16
N LEU A 123 12.47 14.59 5.23
CA LEU A 123 13.46 13.58 4.82
C LEU A 123 13.34 12.31 5.67
N GLU A 124 13.28 12.46 7.00
CA GLU A 124 13.11 11.33 7.92
C GLU A 124 11.82 10.55 7.61
N ASN A 125 10.69 11.25 7.43
CA ASN A 125 9.41 10.65 7.11
C ASN A 125 9.46 9.87 5.79
N PHE A 126 10.06 10.44 4.75
CA PHE A 126 10.19 9.78 3.45
C PHE A 126 11.09 8.55 3.51
N LEU A 127 12.23 8.63 4.20
CA LEU A 127 13.12 7.48 4.40
C LEU A 127 12.42 6.37 5.20
N SER A 128 11.65 6.74 6.22
CA SER A 128 10.85 5.79 7.01
C SER A 128 9.80 5.09 6.16
N GLU A 129 9.11 5.83 5.29
CA GLU A 129 8.13 5.27 4.35
C GLU A 129 8.77 4.23 3.43
N ILE A 130 9.90 4.55 2.79
CA ILE A 130 10.62 3.63 1.92
C ILE A 130 11.09 2.39 2.69
N SER A 131 11.65 2.60 3.88
CA SER A 131 12.12 1.52 4.74
C SER A 131 10.98 0.58 5.16
N ASN A 132 9.84 1.14 5.58
CA ASN A 132 8.66 0.36 5.96
C ASN A 132 8.10 -0.45 4.79
N LYS A 133 7.98 0.15 3.60
CA LYS A 133 7.57 -0.55 2.38
C LYS A 133 8.53 -1.69 2.03
N THR A 134 9.84 -1.46 2.14
CA THR A 134 10.86 -2.48 1.89
C THR A 134 10.75 -3.64 2.88
N GLN A 135 10.60 -3.35 4.17
CA GLN A 135 10.43 -4.37 5.21
C GLN A 135 9.15 -5.18 5.01
N LEU A 136 8.04 -4.53 4.65
CA LEU A 136 6.78 -5.18 4.35
C LEU A 136 6.93 -6.18 3.18
N LEU A 137 7.54 -5.74 2.09
CA LEU A 137 7.81 -6.58 0.92
C LEU A 137 8.73 -7.74 1.26
N THR A 138 9.81 -7.49 2.01
CA THR A 138 10.74 -8.54 2.46
C THR A 138 10.02 -9.58 3.31
N ASN A 139 9.15 -9.16 4.23
CA ASN A 139 8.35 -10.08 5.04
C ASN A 139 7.35 -10.90 4.21
N LYS A 140 6.70 -10.28 3.22
CA LYS A 140 5.82 -11.00 2.27
C LYS A 140 6.61 -12.08 1.50
N ILE A 141 7.76 -11.72 0.95
CA ILE A 141 8.65 -12.65 0.23
C ILE A 141 9.11 -13.77 1.15
N TRP A 142 9.62 -13.46 2.34
CA TRP A 142 10.10 -14.44 3.32
C TRP A 142 9.01 -15.44 3.72
N ASN A 143 7.80 -14.93 3.98
CA ASN A 143 6.66 -15.79 4.29
C ASN A 143 6.25 -16.67 3.10
N SER A 144 6.40 -16.18 1.88
CA SER A 144 6.16 -16.95 0.65
C SER A 144 7.14 -18.11 0.50
N PHE A 145 8.44 -17.88 0.75
CA PHE A 145 9.48 -18.92 0.62
C PHE A 145 9.44 -19.95 1.75
N ASN A 146 9.24 -19.52 3.00
CA ASN A 146 9.29 -20.42 4.15
C ASN A 146 8.04 -21.28 4.32
N ASN A 147 6.95 -20.97 3.65
CA ASN A 147 5.67 -21.63 3.80
C ASN A 147 5.18 -22.20 2.46
N LYS A 148 5.65 -23.40 2.09
CA LYS A 148 5.26 -24.07 0.85
C LYS A 148 3.76 -24.41 0.74
N THR A 149 3.03 -24.46 1.86
CA THR A 149 1.59 -24.74 1.88
C THR A 149 0.82 -23.69 2.70
N ILE A 150 -0.42 -23.42 2.33
CA ILE A 150 -1.31 -22.50 3.05
C ILE A 150 -1.45 -22.94 4.51
N LYS A 151 -1.55 -24.25 4.75
CA LYS A 151 -1.62 -24.86 6.10
C LYS A 151 -0.41 -24.46 6.96
N LYS A 152 0.80 -24.53 6.40
CA LYS A 152 2.03 -24.19 7.12
C LYS A 152 2.15 -22.67 7.34
N LYS A 153 1.76 -21.86 6.36
CA LYS A 153 1.66 -20.39 6.49
C LYS A 153 0.76 -20.02 7.66
N PHE A 154 -0.44 -20.58 7.69
CA PHE A 154 -1.42 -20.32 8.73
C PHE A 154 -0.94 -20.77 10.12
N CYS A 155 -0.46 -22.00 10.26
CA CYS A 155 0.05 -22.49 11.55
C CYS A 155 1.20 -21.63 12.11
N ASN A 156 2.12 -21.20 11.26
CA ASN A 156 3.22 -20.33 11.68
C ASN A 156 2.72 -18.92 12.08
N TYR A 157 1.71 -18.40 11.37
CA TYR A 157 1.09 -17.12 11.70
C TYR A 157 0.38 -17.16 13.05
N VAL A 158 -0.42 -18.20 13.29
CA VAL A 158 -1.09 -18.42 14.60
C VAL A 158 -0.07 -18.51 15.73
N LYS A 159 0.99 -19.30 15.58
CA LYS A 159 2.05 -19.42 16.61
C LYS A 159 2.68 -18.09 16.99
N LYS A 160 2.82 -17.16 16.04
CA LYS A 160 3.42 -15.84 16.28
C LYS A 160 2.44 -14.84 16.90
N ASN A 161 1.15 -14.97 16.63
CA ASN A 161 0.15 -13.96 16.96
C ASN A 161 -0.85 -14.41 18.02
N GLN A 162 -0.80 -15.66 18.47
CA GLN A 162 -1.66 -16.16 19.54
C GLN A 162 -1.28 -15.54 20.90
N LYS A 163 -2.31 -15.23 21.69
CA LYS A 163 -2.16 -14.84 23.11
C LYS A 163 -2.90 -15.85 23.97
N ASN A 164 -2.22 -16.43 24.94
CA ASN A 164 -2.81 -17.45 25.86
C ASN A 164 -3.49 -18.63 25.12
N ASN A 165 -2.86 -19.10 24.04
CA ASN A 165 -3.40 -20.14 23.14
C ASN A 165 -4.68 -19.77 22.39
N LEU A 166 -5.08 -18.49 22.41
CA LEU A 166 -6.21 -17.98 21.66
C LEU A 166 -5.73 -17.13 20.49
N PHE A 167 -6.38 -17.28 19.35
CA PHE A 167 -6.15 -16.51 18.14
C PHE A 167 -7.50 -16.21 17.46
N SER A 168 -7.76 -14.97 17.12
CA SER A 168 -8.98 -14.53 16.41
C SER A 168 -8.66 -14.11 15.00
N ILE A 169 -9.52 -14.46 14.05
CA ILE A 169 -9.49 -13.97 12.66
C ILE A 169 -10.59 -12.95 12.50
N GLU A 170 -10.25 -11.67 12.46
CA GLU A 170 -11.23 -10.60 12.30
C GLU A 170 -11.69 -10.46 10.84
N ASN A 171 -10.77 -10.66 9.89
CA ASN A 171 -11.04 -10.57 8.46
C ASN A 171 -10.28 -11.65 7.69
N LEU A 172 -11.01 -12.64 7.21
CA LEU A 172 -10.45 -13.75 6.43
C LEU A 172 -9.94 -13.31 5.06
N GLY A 173 -10.57 -12.30 4.44
CA GLY A 173 -10.14 -11.73 3.17
C GLY A 173 -8.77 -11.08 3.29
N ALA A 174 -8.60 -10.21 4.28
CA ALA A 174 -7.33 -9.55 4.57
C ALA A 174 -6.21 -10.56 4.92
N LEU A 175 -6.56 -11.64 5.65
CA LEU A 175 -5.59 -12.69 5.97
C LEU A 175 -5.19 -13.51 4.74
N ALA A 176 -6.12 -13.79 3.81
CA ALA A 176 -5.83 -14.46 2.56
C ALA A 176 -4.91 -13.61 1.68
N GLU A 177 -5.18 -12.31 1.59
CA GLU A 177 -4.33 -11.33 0.90
C GLU A 177 -2.93 -11.27 1.51
N PHE A 178 -2.83 -11.21 2.83
CA PHE A 178 -1.54 -11.25 3.55
C PHE A 178 -0.72 -12.51 3.21
N PHE A 179 -1.38 -13.67 3.02
CA PHE A 179 -0.72 -14.91 2.61
C PHE A 179 -0.47 -15.03 1.11
N GLY A 180 -1.00 -14.10 0.29
CA GLY A 180 -0.93 -14.16 -1.15
C GLY A 180 -1.69 -15.36 -1.71
N VAL A 181 -2.89 -15.64 -1.20
CA VAL A 181 -3.74 -16.76 -1.59
C VAL A 181 -5.19 -16.30 -1.71
N GLU A 182 -5.99 -17.00 -2.50
CA GLU A 182 -7.42 -16.74 -2.60
C GLU A 182 -8.17 -17.11 -1.31
N ARG A 183 -9.16 -16.28 -0.93
CA ARG A 183 -10.00 -16.52 0.26
C ARG A 183 -10.63 -17.93 0.32
N PRO A 184 -11.17 -18.52 -0.77
CA PRO A 184 -11.69 -19.88 -0.76
C PRO A 184 -10.62 -20.93 -0.41
N SER A 185 -9.39 -20.76 -0.88
CA SER A 185 -8.28 -21.67 -0.63
C SER A 185 -7.87 -21.65 0.86
N LEU A 186 -7.81 -20.45 1.46
CA LEU A 186 -7.57 -20.32 2.90
C LEU A 186 -8.72 -20.93 3.72
N SER A 187 -9.96 -20.65 3.36
CA SER A 187 -11.16 -21.19 4.03
C SER A 187 -11.18 -22.72 4.03
N ARG A 188 -10.81 -23.36 2.91
CA ARG A 188 -10.71 -24.82 2.82
C ARG A 188 -9.67 -25.38 3.80
N VAL A 189 -8.49 -24.78 3.85
CA VAL A 189 -7.41 -25.20 4.78
C VAL A 189 -7.81 -25.03 6.23
N LEU A 190 -8.52 -23.95 6.58
CA LEU A 190 -9.03 -23.77 7.94
C LEU A 190 -10.04 -24.87 8.30
N SER A 191 -10.95 -25.19 7.39
CA SER A 191 -11.92 -26.29 7.58
C SER A 191 -11.25 -27.64 7.77
N GLU A 192 -10.16 -27.92 7.04
CA GLU A 192 -9.35 -29.13 7.21
C GLU A 192 -8.65 -29.17 8.58
N LEU A 193 -8.07 -28.04 9.02
CA LEU A 193 -7.40 -27.94 10.32
C LEU A 193 -8.35 -28.15 11.48
N VAL A 194 -9.61 -27.72 11.35
CA VAL A 194 -10.66 -27.99 12.35
C VAL A 194 -11.06 -29.47 12.37
N LYS A 195 -11.23 -30.10 11.20
CA LYS A 195 -11.51 -31.54 11.10
C LYS A 195 -10.38 -32.41 11.67
N ASP A 196 -9.14 -31.95 11.49
CA ASP A 196 -7.95 -32.65 12.04
C ASP A 196 -7.77 -32.43 13.57
N GLU A 197 -8.72 -31.80 14.27
CA GLU A 197 -8.67 -31.44 15.71
C GLU A 197 -7.43 -30.59 16.10
N LYS A 198 -6.77 -29.98 15.14
CA LYS A 198 -5.61 -29.10 15.34
C LYS A 198 -5.99 -27.67 15.69
N LEU A 199 -7.25 -27.33 15.49
CA LEU A 199 -7.87 -26.06 15.85
C LEU A 199 -9.24 -26.35 16.47
N GLU A 200 -9.55 -25.74 17.59
CA GLU A 200 -10.90 -25.79 18.14
C GLU A 200 -11.85 -24.88 17.34
N LYS A 201 -13.10 -25.29 17.24
CA LYS A 201 -14.16 -24.61 16.46
C LYS A 201 -14.35 -23.14 16.87
N THR A 202 -14.01 -22.79 18.10
CA THR A 202 -14.11 -21.43 18.67
C THR A 202 -13.20 -20.41 17.95
N VAL A 203 -12.13 -20.88 17.30
CA VAL A 203 -11.21 -20.02 16.52
C VAL A 203 -11.80 -19.57 15.17
N ILE A 204 -12.92 -20.19 14.74
CA ILE A 204 -13.52 -19.98 13.40
C ILE A 204 -14.83 -19.19 13.46
N LEU A 205 -15.37 -18.90 14.63
CA LEU A 205 -16.72 -18.33 14.79
C LEU A 205 -16.85 -16.82 14.51
N ILE A 206 -15.86 -16.17 13.90
CA ILE A 206 -16.01 -14.79 13.40
C ILE A 206 -15.94 -14.80 11.86
N LEU A 207 -16.70 -15.71 11.25
CA LEU A 207 -16.83 -15.83 9.81
C LEU A 207 -18.28 -15.54 9.37
N SER A 208 -18.87 -14.47 9.83
CA SER A 208 -20.13 -13.97 9.27
C SER A 208 -19.93 -12.64 8.53
#